data_c19f4b22277095aa87c7b15e48025619
#
_entry.id   c19f4b22277095aa87c7b15e48025619
#
_cell.length_a   1.000
_cell.length_b   1.000
_cell.length_c   1.000
_cell.angle_alpha   90.00
_cell.angle_beta   90.00
_cell.angle_gamma   90.00
#
_symmetry.space_group_name_H-M   'P 1'
#
loop_
_entity.id
_entity.type
_entity.pdbx_description
1 polymer ?
#
loop_
_entity_poly.entity_id
_entity_poly.type
_entity_poly.pdbx_seq_one_letter_code
_entity_poly.pdbx_strand_id
1 'polypeptide(L)'
;MKLAYWMYAGPAHIGTLRIASSFKNVHAIMHAPLGDDYFNVMSSMLERKRDFTPVTASVVDRHVLAQGSKEKVVTNITRKDKEENPDLVILTPTCTSSILQEDLQNFCYRASLESKSDVLLADVNHYRVNEMQAADRTLEQIIAFYLKKAEKNKEVNRTKTIKPSVNIIGAYNLAFHNQHDITELKRLF
;
A
#
# COMPACT_ATOMS: atom_id res chain seq x y z
N MET A 1 -1.03 -27.85 -23.81
CA MET A 1 -1.48 -27.20 -22.56
C MET A 1 -0.35 -26.31 -22.07
N LYS A 2 -0.52 -24.98 -22.05
CA LYS A 2 0.56 -24.04 -21.66
C LYS A 2 0.42 -23.75 -20.17
N LEU A 3 1.02 -24.57 -19.31
CA LEU A 3 0.98 -24.43 -17.85
C LEU A 3 1.57 -23.10 -17.33
N ALA A 4 2.42 -22.44 -18.13
CA ALA A 4 3.07 -21.16 -17.79
C ALA A 4 2.09 -19.98 -17.64
N TYR A 5 0.81 -20.11 -18.00
CA TYR A 5 -0.19 -19.04 -17.90
C TYR A 5 -1.04 -19.09 -16.61
N TRP A 6 -0.83 -20.11 -15.77
CA TRP A 6 -1.60 -20.29 -14.53
C TRP A 6 -0.78 -19.81 -13.33
N MET A 7 -0.38 -18.56 -13.32
CA MET A 7 0.18 -17.96 -12.12
C MET A 7 -0.98 -17.38 -11.30
N TYR A 8 -1.10 -17.84 -10.06
CA TYR A 8 -2.07 -17.25 -9.13
C TYR A 8 -1.70 -15.79 -8.89
N ALA A 9 -2.61 -14.89 -9.25
CA ALA A 9 -2.53 -13.49 -8.91
C ALA A 9 -3.70 -13.18 -7.97
N GLY A 10 -3.40 -12.76 -6.76
CA GLY A 10 -4.37 -12.38 -5.76
C GLY A 10 -5.15 -11.10 -6.11
N PRO A 11 -6.06 -10.68 -5.24
CA PRO A 11 -6.82 -9.45 -5.43
C PRO A 11 -5.93 -8.20 -5.35
N ALA A 12 -6.33 -7.14 -6.05
CA ALA A 12 -5.53 -5.93 -6.24
C ALA A 12 -5.04 -5.29 -4.93
N HIS A 13 -5.89 -5.19 -3.93
CA HIS A 13 -5.52 -4.57 -2.64
C HIS A 13 -4.34 -5.28 -1.96
N ILE A 14 -4.18 -6.59 -2.15
CA ILE A 14 -3.02 -7.32 -1.60
C ILE A 14 -1.71 -6.81 -2.20
N GLY A 15 -1.70 -6.47 -3.49
CA GLY A 15 -0.53 -5.84 -4.13
C GLY A 15 -0.16 -4.52 -3.45
N THR A 16 -1.15 -3.67 -3.16
CA THR A 16 -0.93 -2.42 -2.41
C THR A 16 -0.40 -2.68 -1.01
N LEU A 17 -0.97 -3.65 -0.27
CA LEU A 17 -0.51 -3.98 1.08
C LEU A 17 0.93 -4.49 1.10
N ARG A 18 1.33 -5.25 0.10
CA ARG A 18 2.72 -5.73 -0.05
C ARG A 18 3.69 -4.58 -0.29
N ILE A 19 3.32 -3.63 -1.13
CA ILE A 19 4.13 -2.43 -1.35
C ILE A 19 4.24 -1.62 -0.05
N ALA A 20 3.12 -1.33 0.62
CA ALA A 20 3.13 -0.60 1.89
C ALA A 20 4.02 -1.27 2.94
N SER A 21 3.95 -2.60 3.07
CA SER A 21 4.77 -3.36 4.02
C SER A 21 6.26 -3.47 3.65
N SER A 22 6.62 -3.06 2.44
CA SER A 22 8.03 -3.03 1.99
C SER A 22 8.75 -1.73 2.39
N PHE A 23 8.02 -0.71 2.81
CA PHE A 23 8.58 0.53 3.32
C PHE A 23 8.66 0.50 4.85
N LYS A 24 9.60 1.25 5.43
CA LYS A 24 9.88 1.20 6.88
C LYS A 24 8.79 1.82 7.74
N ASN A 25 8.20 2.92 7.30
CA ASN A 25 7.29 3.72 8.14
C ASN A 25 6.04 4.11 7.34
N VAL A 26 5.41 3.10 6.76
CA VAL A 26 4.18 3.27 5.97
C VAL A 26 3.08 2.42 6.60
N HIS A 27 1.90 3.01 6.80
CA HIS A 27 0.72 2.31 7.27
C HIS A 27 -0.32 2.21 6.15
N ALA A 28 -0.85 1.02 5.92
CA ALA A 28 -1.92 0.82 4.94
C ALA A 28 -3.27 0.72 5.64
N ILE A 29 -4.26 1.43 5.10
CA ILE A 29 -5.65 1.29 5.50
C ILE A 29 -6.42 0.66 4.35
N MET A 30 -6.93 -0.51 4.60
CA MET A 30 -7.76 -1.26 3.68
C MET A 30 -9.22 -0.88 3.89
N HIS A 31 -9.84 -0.28 2.90
CA HIS A 31 -11.27 0.05 2.94
C HIS A 31 -12.08 -1.19 2.61
N ALA A 32 -12.38 -1.99 3.64
CA ALA A 32 -12.87 -3.36 3.50
C ALA A 32 -13.72 -3.80 4.69
N PRO A 33 -14.56 -4.82 4.51
CA PRO A 33 -15.12 -5.59 5.62
C PRO A 33 -14.00 -6.37 6.35
N LEU A 34 -14.33 -6.90 7.53
CA LEU A 34 -13.46 -7.84 8.23
C LEU A 34 -13.31 -9.12 7.42
N GLY A 35 -12.07 -9.59 7.30
CA GLY A 35 -11.75 -10.84 6.62
C GLY A 35 -11.13 -10.68 5.22
N ASP A 36 -11.26 -9.52 4.57
CA ASP A 36 -10.58 -9.25 3.29
C ASP A 36 -9.05 -9.21 3.42
N ASP A 37 -8.54 -9.08 4.65
CA ASP A 37 -7.13 -9.13 4.99
C ASP A 37 -6.54 -10.55 5.06
N TYR A 38 -7.37 -11.58 4.96
CA TYR A 38 -6.96 -12.98 5.12
C TYR A 38 -5.72 -13.37 4.28
N PHE A 39 -5.72 -13.00 3.01
CA PHE A 39 -4.59 -13.31 2.12
C PHE A 39 -3.29 -12.61 2.56
N ASN A 40 -3.39 -11.38 3.06
CA ASN A 40 -2.23 -10.66 3.56
C ASN A 40 -1.69 -11.28 4.84
N VAL A 41 -2.57 -11.64 5.77
CA VAL A 41 -2.21 -12.33 7.02
C VAL A 41 -1.59 -13.67 6.72
N MET A 42 -2.20 -14.48 5.86
CA MET A 42 -1.69 -15.78 5.46
C MET A 42 -0.30 -15.67 4.82
N SER A 43 -0.11 -14.75 3.90
CA SER A 43 1.20 -14.52 3.27
C SER A 43 2.26 -14.10 4.27
N SER A 44 1.92 -13.22 5.21
CA SER A 44 2.84 -12.77 6.27
C SER A 44 3.24 -13.93 7.19
N MET A 45 2.31 -14.82 7.52
CA MET A 45 2.58 -16.03 8.31
C MET A 45 3.50 -17.00 7.57
N LEU A 46 3.28 -17.20 6.27
CA LEU A 46 4.09 -18.10 5.46
C LEU A 46 5.52 -17.56 5.24
N GLU A 47 5.68 -16.25 5.16
CA GLU A 47 6.98 -15.59 5.10
C GLU A 47 7.74 -15.62 6.44
N ARG A 48 7.12 -16.14 7.49
CA ARG A 48 7.68 -16.24 8.85
C ARG A 48 8.23 -14.91 9.40
N LYS A 49 7.63 -13.80 8.99
CA LYS A 49 7.95 -12.50 9.57
C LYS A 49 7.47 -12.47 11.03
N ARG A 50 8.30 -11.93 11.90
CA ARG A 50 7.97 -11.78 13.32
C ARG A 50 7.06 -10.58 13.57
N ASP A 51 7.15 -9.59 12.70
CA ASP A 51 6.39 -8.34 12.83
C ASP A 51 5.11 -8.42 11.99
N PHE A 52 4.03 -7.90 12.56
CA PHE A 52 2.78 -7.76 11.82
C PHE A 52 2.94 -6.71 10.73
N THR A 53 2.34 -6.97 9.57
CA THR A 53 2.23 -5.96 8.53
C THR A 53 1.41 -4.78 9.05
N PRO A 54 1.87 -3.52 8.87
CA PRO A 54 1.17 -2.34 9.37
C PRO A 54 -0.07 -2.04 8.50
N VAL A 55 -1.13 -2.81 8.74
CA VAL A 55 -2.38 -2.77 7.98
C VAL A 55 -3.56 -2.68 8.94
N THR A 56 -4.49 -1.80 8.62
CA THR A 56 -5.77 -1.66 9.36
C THR A 56 -6.94 -1.78 8.38
N ALA A 57 -7.96 -2.56 8.73
CA ALA A 57 -9.22 -2.58 8.00
C ALA A 57 -10.16 -1.47 8.52
N SER A 58 -10.83 -0.77 7.61
CA SER A 58 -11.82 0.26 7.99
C SER A 58 -13.15 -0.31 8.50
N VAL A 59 -13.32 -1.62 8.40
CA VAL A 59 -14.52 -2.38 8.81
C VAL A 59 -15.80 -1.83 8.17
N VAL A 60 -15.96 -2.12 6.90
CA VAL A 60 -17.20 -1.83 6.15
C VAL A 60 -18.27 -2.84 6.56
N ASP A 61 -19.17 -2.43 7.42
CA ASP A 61 -20.32 -3.22 7.86
C ASP A 61 -21.63 -2.68 7.26
N ARG A 62 -22.76 -3.33 7.58
CA ARG A 62 -24.08 -2.94 7.09
C ARG A 62 -24.48 -1.50 7.45
N HIS A 63 -24.00 -0.98 8.58
CA HIS A 63 -24.29 0.39 9.01
C HIS A 63 -23.52 1.40 8.16
N VAL A 64 -22.24 1.09 7.88
CA VAL A 64 -21.40 1.88 6.98
C VAL A 64 -21.97 1.88 5.57
N LEU A 65 -22.47 0.73 5.11
CA LEU A 65 -23.13 0.63 3.80
C LEU A 65 -24.38 1.51 3.71
N ALA A 66 -25.14 1.66 4.80
CA ALA A 66 -26.37 2.46 4.83
C ALA A 66 -26.12 3.96 5.03
N GLN A 67 -25.10 4.35 5.78
CA GLN A 67 -24.84 5.73 6.19
C GLN A 67 -23.66 6.39 5.47
N GLY A 68 -22.87 5.61 4.72
CA GLY A 68 -21.61 6.04 4.11
C GLY A 68 -20.42 5.82 5.02
N SER A 69 -19.24 5.72 4.42
CA SER A 69 -18.00 5.32 5.11
C SER A 69 -17.08 6.49 5.46
N LYS A 70 -17.38 7.69 4.97
CA LYS A 70 -16.50 8.86 5.01
C LYS A 70 -15.89 9.16 6.38
N GLU A 71 -16.75 9.35 7.39
CA GLU A 71 -16.28 9.72 8.74
C GLU A 71 -15.43 8.61 9.34
N LYS A 72 -15.78 7.36 9.10
CA LYS A 72 -15.04 6.20 9.58
C LYS A 72 -13.66 6.09 8.95
N VAL A 73 -13.55 6.33 7.64
CA VAL A 73 -12.26 6.28 6.93
C VAL A 73 -11.36 7.42 7.38
N VAL A 74 -11.87 8.66 7.44
CA VAL A 74 -11.11 9.82 7.91
C VAL A 74 -10.64 9.61 9.35
N THR A 75 -11.54 9.15 10.24
CA THR A 75 -11.19 8.86 11.64
C THR A 75 -10.12 7.76 11.74
N ASN A 76 -10.18 6.71 10.94
CA ASN A 76 -9.16 5.66 10.95
C ASN A 76 -7.79 6.19 10.50
N ILE A 77 -7.74 7.03 9.48
CA ILE A 77 -6.48 7.65 9.01
C ILE A 77 -5.89 8.54 10.11
N THR A 78 -6.68 9.46 10.63
CA THR A 78 -6.22 10.43 11.66
C THR A 78 -5.87 9.75 12.98
N ARG A 79 -6.55 8.66 13.33
CA ARG A 79 -6.22 7.85 14.50
C ARG A 79 -4.87 7.18 14.33
N LYS A 80 -4.61 6.53 13.18
CA LYS A 80 -3.35 5.86 12.91
C LYS A 80 -2.18 6.83 12.78
N ASP A 81 -2.41 8.00 12.23
CA ASP A 81 -1.44 9.09 12.24
C ASP A 81 -1.00 9.44 13.68
N LYS A 82 -1.94 9.53 14.62
CA LYS A 82 -1.65 9.86 16.03
C LYS A 82 -1.01 8.72 16.81
N GLU A 83 -1.44 7.48 16.55
CA GLU A 83 -1.00 6.30 17.29
C GLU A 83 0.40 5.84 16.86
N GLU A 84 0.68 5.83 15.57
CA GLU A 84 1.88 5.21 15.00
C GLU A 84 2.85 6.22 14.37
N ASN A 85 2.38 7.44 14.10
CA ASN A 85 3.16 8.52 13.47
C ASN A 85 3.93 8.04 12.23
N PRO A 86 3.24 7.44 11.24
CA PRO A 86 3.88 6.99 10.01
C PRO A 86 4.28 8.18 9.13
N ASP A 87 5.22 7.98 8.21
CA ASP A 87 5.56 9.00 7.21
C ASP A 87 4.49 9.09 6.12
N LEU A 88 3.86 7.94 5.81
CA LEU A 88 2.83 7.83 4.79
C LEU A 88 1.72 6.88 5.22
N VAL A 89 0.47 7.30 5.05
CA VAL A 89 -0.72 6.45 5.15
C VAL A 89 -1.27 6.21 3.75
N ILE A 90 -1.45 4.94 3.38
CA ILE A 90 -2.00 4.55 2.09
C ILE A 90 -3.40 3.97 2.29
N LEU A 91 -4.41 4.60 1.69
CA LEU A 91 -5.76 4.05 1.62
C LEU A 91 -5.88 3.18 0.37
N THR A 92 -6.34 1.94 0.50
CA THR A 92 -6.60 1.05 -0.64
C THR A 92 -8.04 0.57 -0.65
N PRO A 93 -8.76 0.68 -1.80
CA PRO A 93 -10.07 0.07 -1.95
C PRO A 93 -9.96 -1.45 -2.09
N THR A 94 -11.02 -2.16 -1.72
CA THR A 94 -11.20 -3.58 -2.01
C THR A 94 -12.33 -3.79 -3.01
N CYS A 95 -12.65 -5.04 -3.34
CA CYS A 95 -13.81 -5.35 -4.18
C CYS A 95 -15.11 -4.80 -3.61
N THR A 96 -15.30 -4.92 -2.30
CA THR A 96 -16.51 -4.44 -1.60
C THR A 96 -16.64 -2.92 -1.66
N SER A 97 -15.59 -2.18 -1.33
CA SER A 97 -15.62 -0.71 -1.36
C SER A 97 -15.69 -0.15 -2.80
N SER A 98 -15.14 -0.87 -3.77
CA SER A 98 -15.26 -0.47 -5.19
C SER A 98 -16.70 -0.50 -5.70
N ILE A 99 -17.58 -1.32 -5.12
CA ILE A 99 -19.02 -1.36 -5.46
C ILE A 99 -19.73 -0.10 -4.94
N LEU A 100 -19.29 0.44 -3.81
CA LEU A 100 -19.92 1.61 -3.19
C LEU A 100 -19.72 2.90 -4.00
N GLN A 101 -18.75 2.94 -4.90
CA GLN A 101 -18.40 4.11 -5.71
C GLN A 101 -18.22 5.40 -4.90
N GLU A 102 -17.71 5.29 -3.68
CA GLU A 102 -17.44 6.43 -2.81
C GLU A 102 -16.24 7.23 -3.31
N ASP A 103 -16.26 8.53 -3.06
CA ASP A 103 -15.14 9.44 -3.40
C ASP A 103 -14.02 9.32 -2.37
N LEU A 104 -13.23 8.24 -2.47
CA LEU A 104 -12.10 7.97 -1.59
C LEU A 104 -11.00 9.02 -1.72
N GLN A 105 -10.88 9.69 -2.86
CA GLN A 105 -9.93 10.77 -3.05
C GLN A 105 -10.26 11.96 -2.14
N ASN A 106 -11.53 12.31 -2.03
CA ASN A 106 -11.99 13.35 -1.10
C ASN A 106 -11.76 12.94 0.36
N PHE A 107 -11.92 11.65 0.70
CA PHE A 107 -11.65 11.17 2.06
C PHE A 107 -10.16 11.31 2.41
N CYS A 108 -9.26 10.92 1.49
CA CYS A 108 -7.82 11.12 1.66
C CYS A 108 -7.46 12.60 1.78
N TYR A 109 -8.05 13.46 0.95
CA TYR A 109 -7.81 14.90 1.01
C TYR A 109 -8.23 15.49 2.37
N ARG A 110 -9.41 15.13 2.87
CA ARG A 110 -9.86 15.60 4.20
C ARG A 110 -8.98 15.08 5.32
N ALA A 111 -8.62 13.80 5.28
CA ALA A 111 -7.72 13.22 6.27
C ALA A 111 -6.35 13.91 6.24
N SER A 112 -5.83 14.28 5.07
CA SER A 112 -4.54 14.96 4.96
C SER A 112 -4.51 16.37 5.56
N LEU A 113 -5.68 17.01 5.70
CA LEU A 113 -5.77 18.31 6.38
C LEU A 113 -5.64 18.20 7.91
N GLU A 114 -5.95 17.03 8.46
CA GLU A 114 -5.96 16.77 9.91
C GLU A 114 -4.77 15.92 10.37
N SER A 115 -4.04 15.30 9.43
CA SER A 115 -2.92 14.41 9.70
C SER A 115 -1.58 15.11 9.48
N LYS A 116 -0.57 14.68 10.23
CA LYS A 116 0.83 15.08 10.02
C LYS A 116 1.48 14.24 8.92
N SER A 117 1.11 12.96 8.84
CA SER A 117 1.55 12.03 7.83
C SER A 117 1.04 12.43 6.45
N ASP A 118 1.79 12.09 5.42
CA ASP A 118 1.27 12.13 4.05
C ASP A 118 0.15 11.09 3.88
N VAL A 119 -0.88 11.43 3.11
CA VAL A 119 -2.00 10.52 2.85
C VAL A 119 -2.15 10.32 1.35
N LEU A 120 -2.13 9.07 0.92
CA LEU A 120 -2.21 8.67 -0.48
C LEU A 120 -3.34 7.68 -0.70
N LEU A 121 -4.15 7.89 -1.74
CA LEU A 121 -5.05 6.88 -2.25
C LEU A 121 -4.30 6.01 -3.26
N ALA A 122 -4.24 4.70 -3.02
CA ALA A 122 -3.86 3.74 -4.05
C ALA A 122 -5.05 3.54 -5.00
N ASP A 123 -4.99 4.17 -6.16
CA ASP A 123 -6.02 4.04 -7.19
C ASP A 123 -5.90 2.70 -7.91
N VAL A 124 -6.31 1.65 -7.23
CA VAL A 124 -6.33 0.28 -7.73
C VAL A 124 -7.76 -0.25 -7.73
N ASN A 125 -8.28 -0.55 -8.91
CA ASN A 125 -9.62 -1.12 -9.05
C ASN A 125 -9.50 -2.65 -9.18
N HIS A 126 -10.05 -3.38 -8.22
CA HIS A 126 -10.02 -4.84 -8.16
C HIS A 126 -10.56 -5.52 -9.44
N TYR A 127 -11.53 -4.90 -10.10
CA TYR A 127 -12.13 -5.46 -11.33
C TYR A 127 -11.29 -5.20 -12.59
N ARG A 128 -10.26 -4.36 -12.52
CA ARG A 128 -9.44 -3.97 -13.66
C ARG A 128 -7.99 -4.44 -13.59
N VAL A 129 -7.49 -4.68 -12.38
CA VAL A 129 -6.09 -5.04 -12.16
C VAL A 129 -5.97 -6.19 -11.17
N ASN A 130 -4.97 -7.04 -11.38
CA ASN A 130 -4.60 -8.09 -10.45
C ASN A 130 -3.58 -7.60 -9.40
N GLU A 131 -3.20 -8.47 -8.47
CA GLU A 131 -2.25 -8.18 -7.40
C GLU A 131 -0.93 -7.59 -7.90
N MET A 132 -0.34 -8.18 -8.94
CA MET A 132 0.97 -7.74 -9.47
C MET A 132 0.87 -6.35 -10.13
N GLN A 133 -0.16 -6.14 -10.93
CA GLN A 133 -0.40 -4.85 -11.57
C GLN A 133 -0.74 -3.77 -10.55
N ALA A 134 -1.45 -4.12 -9.48
CA ALA A 134 -1.76 -3.19 -8.40
C ALA A 134 -0.52 -2.80 -7.60
N ALA A 135 0.40 -3.74 -7.36
CA ALA A 135 1.67 -3.45 -6.71
C ALA A 135 2.49 -2.47 -7.54
N ASP A 136 2.64 -2.71 -8.82
CA ASP A 136 3.37 -1.86 -9.76
C ASP A 136 2.77 -0.44 -9.80
N ARG A 137 1.46 -0.33 -9.96
CA ARG A 137 0.75 0.96 -9.92
C ARG A 137 0.90 1.68 -8.58
N THR A 138 0.82 0.97 -7.47
CA THR A 138 0.97 1.59 -6.14
C THR A 138 2.37 2.16 -5.97
N LEU A 139 3.40 1.44 -6.40
CA LEU A 139 4.78 1.93 -6.36
C LEU A 139 4.96 3.18 -7.23
N GLU A 140 4.41 3.16 -8.44
CA GLU A 140 4.42 4.32 -9.34
C GLU A 140 3.74 5.54 -8.70
N GLN A 141 2.58 5.35 -8.08
CA GLN A 141 1.83 6.41 -7.42
C GLN A 141 2.58 7.01 -6.22
N ILE A 142 3.24 6.17 -5.40
CA ILE A 142 4.08 6.65 -4.30
C ILE A 142 5.23 7.50 -4.84
N ILE A 143 5.95 7.01 -5.86
CA ILE A 143 7.06 7.73 -6.47
C ILE A 143 6.59 9.06 -7.06
N ALA A 144 5.50 9.04 -7.82
CA ALA A 144 4.94 10.24 -8.43
C ALA A 144 4.49 11.28 -7.38
N PHE A 145 3.90 10.81 -6.28
CA PHE A 145 3.50 11.67 -5.16
C PHE A 145 4.68 12.39 -4.54
N TYR A 146 5.75 11.66 -4.21
CA TYR A 146 6.94 12.26 -3.58
C TYR A 146 7.75 13.11 -4.55
N LEU A 147 7.81 12.77 -5.83
CA LEU A 147 8.44 13.64 -6.84
C LEU A 147 7.72 14.98 -6.94
N LYS A 148 6.40 14.99 -7.04
CA LYS A 148 5.60 16.22 -7.04
C LYS A 148 5.80 17.04 -5.78
N LYS A 149 5.87 16.38 -4.61
CA LYS A 149 6.13 17.04 -3.32
C LYS A 149 7.52 17.67 -3.29
N ALA A 150 8.54 16.94 -3.73
CA ALA A 150 9.91 17.43 -3.78
C ALA A 150 10.08 18.60 -4.78
N GLU A 151 9.43 18.54 -5.92
CA GLU A 151 9.41 19.65 -6.90
C GLU A 151 8.78 20.91 -6.29
N LYS A 152 7.62 20.75 -5.62
CA LYS A 152 6.93 21.87 -4.97
C LYS A 152 7.80 22.51 -3.88
N ASN A 153 8.53 21.71 -3.11
CA ASN A 153 9.39 22.17 -2.03
C ASN A 153 10.78 22.62 -2.51
N LYS A 154 11.09 22.50 -3.80
CA LYS A 154 12.42 22.74 -4.39
C LYS A 154 13.54 21.90 -3.74
N GLU A 155 13.19 20.74 -3.25
CA GLU A 155 14.12 19.81 -2.55
C GLU A 155 14.76 18.77 -3.48
N VAL A 156 14.61 18.95 -4.80
CA VAL A 156 15.19 17.99 -5.76
C VAL A 156 16.71 18.09 -5.73
N ASN A 157 17.32 17.25 -4.92
CA ASN A 157 18.76 17.18 -4.80
C ASN A 157 19.32 16.06 -5.73
N ARG A 158 20.07 16.49 -6.76
CA ARG A 158 20.72 15.60 -7.73
C ARG A 158 22.19 15.36 -7.40
N THR A 159 22.56 15.34 -6.15
CA THR A 159 23.95 15.08 -5.76
C THR A 159 24.33 13.64 -6.07
N LYS A 160 25.44 13.49 -6.79
CA LYS A 160 26.04 12.17 -7.05
C LYS A 160 26.75 11.69 -5.80
N THR A 161 26.68 10.39 -5.54
CA THR A 161 27.46 9.75 -4.47
C THR A 161 28.96 9.76 -4.81
N ILE A 162 29.80 9.95 -3.79
CA ILE A 162 31.27 9.94 -3.96
C ILE A 162 31.76 8.52 -4.34
N LYS A 163 31.12 7.49 -3.78
CA LYS A 163 31.41 6.08 -4.09
C LYS A 163 30.35 5.55 -5.05
N PRO A 164 30.70 4.60 -5.93
CA PRO A 164 29.69 3.90 -6.73
C PRO A 164 28.57 3.36 -5.86
N SER A 165 27.35 3.55 -6.27
CA SER A 165 26.16 3.06 -5.56
C SER A 165 25.14 2.52 -6.55
N VAL A 166 24.36 1.54 -6.11
CA VAL A 166 23.30 0.89 -6.89
C VAL A 166 22.01 0.98 -6.10
N ASN A 167 20.94 1.39 -6.75
CA ASN A 167 19.58 1.34 -6.20
C ASN A 167 18.88 0.10 -6.74
N ILE A 168 18.37 -0.73 -5.85
CA ILE A 168 17.52 -1.87 -6.19
C ILE A 168 16.07 -1.39 -6.13
N ILE A 169 15.41 -1.31 -7.29
CA ILE A 169 14.00 -0.86 -7.41
C ILE A 169 13.12 -2.06 -7.69
N GLY A 170 11.92 -2.08 -7.11
CA GLY A 170 10.94 -3.15 -7.32
C GLY A 170 11.18 -4.41 -6.49
N ALA A 171 12.10 -4.35 -5.54
CA ALA A 171 12.34 -5.45 -4.60
C ALA A 171 11.31 -5.41 -3.47
N TYR A 172 10.09 -5.83 -3.74
CA TYR A 172 9.02 -5.93 -2.76
C TYR A 172 8.56 -7.38 -2.58
N ASN A 173 7.99 -7.68 -1.41
CA ASN A 173 7.54 -9.02 -1.05
C ASN A 173 6.26 -9.41 -1.82
N LEU A 174 6.39 -9.74 -3.10
CA LEU A 174 5.25 -10.17 -3.92
C LEU A 174 5.03 -11.67 -3.95
N ALA A 175 6.09 -12.45 -3.81
CA ALA A 175 6.01 -13.89 -3.92
C ALA A 175 6.73 -14.56 -2.78
N PHE A 176 6.36 -15.79 -2.50
CA PHE A 176 7.11 -16.67 -1.64
C PHE A 176 8.57 -16.73 -2.11
N HIS A 177 9.52 -16.58 -1.18
CA HIS A 177 10.97 -16.70 -1.37
C HIS A 177 11.75 -15.45 -1.82
N ASN A 178 11.15 -14.30 -2.07
CA ASN A 178 11.86 -13.08 -2.48
C ASN A 178 12.76 -12.48 -1.37
N GLN A 179 12.66 -12.94 -0.12
CA GLN A 179 13.49 -12.43 0.97
C GLN A 179 14.99 -12.67 0.76
N HIS A 180 15.34 -13.76 0.08
CA HIS A 180 16.73 -14.12 -0.19
C HIS A 180 17.29 -13.40 -1.41
N ASP A 181 16.45 -13.02 -2.37
CA ASP A 181 16.87 -12.37 -3.60
C ASP A 181 17.60 -11.05 -3.32
N ILE A 182 17.08 -10.23 -2.41
CA ILE A 182 17.71 -8.97 -2.01
C ILE A 182 19.07 -9.22 -1.32
N THR A 183 19.15 -10.26 -0.50
CA THR A 183 20.38 -10.65 0.19
C THR A 183 21.42 -11.12 -0.82
N GLU A 184 21.03 -11.94 -1.77
CA GLU A 184 21.95 -12.43 -2.82
C GLU A 184 22.37 -11.31 -3.78
N LEU A 185 21.45 -10.42 -4.18
CA LEU A 185 21.81 -9.23 -4.96
C LEU A 185 22.83 -8.35 -4.24
N LYS A 186 22.67 -8.15 -2.92
CA LYS A 186 23.66 -7.39 -2.12
C LYS A 186 25.01 -8.06 -2.00
N ARG A 187 25.12 -9.38 -2.20
CA ARG A 187 26.38 -10.10 -2.24
C ARG A 187 27.12 -9.94 -3.56
N LEU A 188 26.41 -9.63 -4.64
CA LEU A 188 26.99 -9.44 -5.97
C LEU A 188 27.62 -8.06 -6.14
N PHE A 189 27.26 -7.09 -5.32
CA PHE A 189 27.75 -5.70 -5.31
C PHE A 189 28.59 -5.39 -4.07
#